data_3f45c289559f861c8c985623ca5277e2
#
_entry.id   3f45c289559f861c8c985623ca5277e2
#
_cell.length_a   1.000
_cell.length_b   1.000
_cell.length_c   1.000
_cell.angle_alpha   90.00
_cell.angle_beta   90.00
_cell.angle_gamma   90.00
#
_symmetry.space_group_name_H-M   'P 1'
#
loop_
_entity.id
_entity.type
_entity.pdbx_description
1 polymer ?
#
loop_
_entity_poly.entity_id
_entity_poly.type
_entity_poly.pdbx_seq_one_letter_code
_entity_poly.pdbx_strand_id
1 'polypeptide(L)'
;MTLLALNAFEDMLRRYPDGFYSRDGRLKADLARSHLAGKEMAVGRFYSERGYYSAALRRFEKVVRDYQTSNQTPEALYRMVEAYLALGLVEEADRVGSVAVYNYPDSFWTSELLTLAEDPERSLPKGIFQRTVDSVASLFDVE
;
A
#
# COMPACT_ATOMS: atom_id res chain seq x y z
N MET A 1 7.54 -9.94 20.00
CA MET A 1 6.23 -10.27 20.63
C MET A 1 5.08 -10.21 19.61
N THR A 2 4.92 -9.12 18.87
CA THR A 2 3.79 -8.97 17.92
C THR A 2 3.80 -10.01 16.80
N LEU A 3 4.96 -10.37 16.25
CA LEU A 3 5.06 -11.40 15.21
C LEU A 3 4.70 -12.80 15.73
N LEU A 4 5.12 -13.13 16.96
CA LEU A 4 4.74 -14.38 17.60
C LEU A 4 3.24 -14.46 17.87
N ALA A 5 2.64 -13.34 18.30
CA ALA A 5 1.20 -13.25 18.48
C ALA A 5 0.44 -13.43 17.17
N LEU A 6 0.89 -12.78 16.09
CA LEU A 6 0.31 -12.93 14.76
C LEU A 6 0.35 -14.39 14.28
N ASN A 7 1.51 -15.03 14.37
CA ASN A 7 1.67 -16.43 13.97
C ASN A 7 0.76 -17.37 14.78
N ALA A 8 0.61 -17.11 16.09
CA ALA A 8 -0.29 -17.88 16.94
C ALA A 8 -1.76 -17.72 16.54
N PHE A 9 -2.21 -16.51 16.23
CA PHE A 9 -3.57 -16.27 15.74
C PHE A 9 -3.81 -16.89 14.37
N GLU A 10 -2.86 -16.81 13.46
CA GLU A 10 -2.96 -17.42 12.14
C GLU A 10 -3.04 -18.95 12.23
N ASP A 11 -2.24 -19.57 13.09
CA ASP A 11 -2.27 -21.01 13.35
C ASP A 11 -3.63 -21.44 13.93
N MET A 12 -4.15 -20.69 14.89
CA MET A 12 -5.47 -20.95 15.47
C MET A 12 -6.57 -20.86 14.40
N LEU A 13 -6.54 -19.81 13.57
CA LEU A 13 -7.52 -19.62 12.51
C LEU A 13 -7.45 -20.70 11.43
N ARG A 14 -6.26 -21.21 11.13
CA ARG A 14 -6.05 -22.31 10.19
C ARG A 14 -6.64 -23.62 10.71
N ARG A 15 -6.46 -23.89 12.02
CA ARG A 15 -6.95 -25.12 12.66
C ARG A 15 -8.46 -25.08 12.94
N TYR A 16 -8.98 -23.90 13.28
CA TYR A 16 -10.36 -23.72 13.71
C TYR A 16 -11.00 -22.51 13.01
N PRO A 17 -11.22 -22.56 11.68
CA PRO A 17 -11.70 -21.41 10.91
C PRO A 17 -13.08 -20.91 11.35
N ASP A 18 -13.94 -21.81 11.81
CA ASP A 18 -15.31 -21.51 12.26
C ASP A 18 -15.51 -21.72 13.77
N GLY A 19 -14.42 -21.75 14.53
CA GLY A 19 -14.46 -21.90 15.98
C GLY A 19 -15.07 -20.68 16.68
N PHE A 20 -15.52 -20.87 17.91
CA PHE A 20 -16.16 -19.82 18.73
C PHE A 20 -15.29 -18.55 18.84
N TYR A 21 -13.97 -18.70 18.93
CA TYR A 21 -13.01 -17.59 19.05
C TYR A 21 -12.43 -17.12 17.72
N SER A 22 -12.86 -17.66 16.59
CA SER A 22 -12.26 -17.36 15.27
C SER A 22 -12.44 -15.90 14.88
N ARG A 23 -13.59 -15.28 15.17
CA ARG A 23 -13.84 -13.87 14.90
C ARG A 23 -12.90 -12.95 15.68
N ASP A 24 -12.75 -13.20 16.97
CA ASP A 24 -11.83 -12.43 17.83
C ASP A 24 -10.36 -12.62 17.38
N GLY A 25 -10.00 -13.85 17.05
CA GLY A 25 -8.68 -14.16 16.52
C GLY A 25 -8.36 -13.43 15.20
N ARG A 26 -9.34 -13.30 14.29
CA ARG A 26 -9.18 -12.51 13.05
C ARG A 26 -8.94 -11.04 13.35
N LEU A 27 -9.73 -10.44 14.22
CA LEU A 27 -9.57 -9.03 14.62
C LEU A 27 -8.19 -8.78 15.25
N LYS A 28 -7.73 -9.67 16.12
CA LYS A 28 -6.42 -9.58 16.75
C LYS A 28 -5.27 -9.79 15.76
N ALA A 29 -5.43 -10.72 14.81
CA ALA A 29 -4.46 -10.92 13.73
C ALA A 29 -4.35 -9.68 12.83
N ASP A 30 -5.48 -9.07 12.47
CA ASP A 30 -5.49 -7.84 11.66
C ASP A 30 -4.86 -6.66 12.40
N LEU A 31 -5.11 -6.54 13.70
CA LEU A 31 -4.47 -5.53 14.54
C LEU A 31 -2.95 -5.76 14.61
N ALA A 32 -2.51 -6.99 14.78
CA ALA A 32 -1.08 -7.33 14.79
C ALA A 32 -0.40 -7.04 13.45
N ARG A 33 -1.06 -7.37 12.32
CA ARG A 33 -0.57 -7.02 10.98
C ARG A 33 -0.45 -5.51 10.79
N SER A 34 -1.45 -4.75 11.20
CA SER A 34 -1.42 -3.28 11.14
C SER A 34 -0.30 -2.69 11.98
N HIS A 35 -0.03 -3.26 13.14
CA HIS A 35 1.08 -2.84 14.01
C HIS A 35 2.44 -3.10 13.38
N LEU A 36 2.65 -4.28 12.78
CA LEU A 36 3.88 -4.64 12.08
C LEU A 36 4.08 -3.79 10.83
N ALA A 37 3.01 -3.58 10.04
CA ALA A 37 3.03 -2.69 8.90
C ALA A 37 3.39 -1.25 9.29
N GLY A 38 2.83 -0.75 10.39
CA GLY A 38 3.14 0.59 10.91
C GLY A 38 4.61 0.77 11.27
N LYS A 39 5.26 -0.26 11.80
CA LYS A 39 6.72 -0.23 12.07
C LYS A 39 7.54 -0.11 10.78
N GLU A 40 7.21 -0.90 9.77
CA GLU A 40 7.90 -0.83 8.48
C GLU A 40 7.66 0.51 7.80
N MET A 41 6.44 1.06 7.88
CA MET A 41 6.11 2.39 7.37
C MET A 41 6.93 3.49 8.05
N ALA A 42 7.07 3.45 9.37
CA ALA A 42 7.87 4.42 10.13
C ALA A 42 9.33 4.41 9.68
N VAL A 43 9.93 3.23 9.50
CA VAL A 43 11.31 3.10 9.01
C VAL A 43 11.42 3.56 7.56
N GLY A 44 10.45 3.23 6.71
CA GLY A 44 10.40 3.66 5.32
C GLY A 44 10.33 5.19 5.21
N ARG A 45 9.45 5.84 5.96
CA ARG A 45 9.36 7.32 6.02
C ARG A 45 10.68 7.95 6.49
N PHE A 46 11.30 7.38 7.50
CA PHE A 46 12.60 7.85 8.00
C PHE A 46 13.68 7.86 6.89
N TYR A 47 13.78 6.79 6.11
CA TYR A 47 14.72 6.73 4.99
C TYR A 47 14.34 7.69 3.86
N SER A 48 13.05 7.78 3.53
CA SER A 48 12.55 8.65 2.46
C SER A 48 12.85 10.13 2.73
N GLU A 49 12.63 10.60 3.96
CA GLU A 49 12.92 11.97 4.39
C GLU A 49 14.40 12.33 4.28
N ARG A 50 15.28 11.35 4.31
CA ARG A 50 16.73 11.51 4.18
C ARG A 50 17.26 11.27 2.77
N GLY A 51 16.37 11.01 1.81
CA GLY A 51 16.73 10.76 0.42
C GLY A 51 17.26 9.35 0.14
N TYR A 52 17.16 8.43 1.10
CA TYR A 52 17.53 7.03 0.90
C TYR A 52 16.38 6.23 0.31
N TYR A 53 15.98 6.58 -0.90
CA TYR A 53 14.76 6.05 -1.55
C TYR A 53 14.79 4.54 -1.78
N SER A 54 15.95 3.96 -2.13
CA SER A 54 16.07 2.51 -2.29
C SER A 54 15.85 1.73 -0.98
N ALA A 55 16.33 2.27 0.13
CA ALA A 55 16.11 1.69 1.44
C ALA A 55 14.64 1.85 1.88
N ALA A 56 14.04 3.00 1.60
CA ALA A 56 12.63 3.27 1.85
C ALA A 56 11.73 2.30 1.06
N LEU A 57 12.00 2.12 -0.23
CA LEU A 57 11.26 1.20 -1.09
C LEU A 57 11.20 -0.21 -0.52
N ARG A 58 12.30 -0.77 -0.05
CA ARG A 58 12.33 -2.10 0.56
C ARG A 58 11.37 -2.23 1.74
N ARG A 59 11.20 -1.16 2.52
CA ARG A 59 10.27 -1.16 3.66
C ARG A 59 8.82 -1.06 3.21
N PHE A 60 8.52 -0.21 2.27
CA PHE A 60 7.18 -0.07 1.70
C PHE A 60 6.75 -1.32 0.93
N GLU A 61 7.64 -1.90 0.13
CA GLU A 61 7.41 -3.19 -0.55
C GLU A 61 7.06 -4.30 0.42
N LYS A 62 7.74 -4.35 1.56
CA LYS A 62 7.44 -5.34 2.60
C LYS A 62 6.03 -5.19 3.14
N VAL A 63 5.54 -3.95 3.33
CA VAL A 63 4.15 -3.70 3.73
C VAL A 63 3.17 -4.25 2.69
N VAL A 64 3.40 -3.94 1.42
CA VAL A 64 2.51 -4.38 0.33
C VAL A 64 2.54 -5.89 0.14
N ARG A 65 3.69 -6.53 0.31
CA ARG A 65 3.85 -7.98 0.12
C ARG A 65 3.35 -8.78 1.32
N ASP A 66 3.77 -8.42 2.52
CA ASP A 66 3.57 -9.25 3.73
C ASP A 66 2.36 -8.81 4.56
N TYR A 67 1.94 -7.55 4.44
CA TYR A 67 0.87 -6.94 5.23
C TYR A 67 -0.19 -6.24 4.37
N GLN A 68 -0.48 -6.79 3.20
CA GLN A 68 -1.36 -6.18 2.20
C GLN A 68 -2.80 -5.92 2.68
N THR A 69 -3.26 -6.64 3.70
CA THR A 69 -4.59 -6.42 4.31
C THR A 69 -4.60 -5.34 5.40
N SER A 70 -3.44 -4.76 5.72
CA SER A 70 -3.36 -3.68 6.68
C SER A 70 -3.89 -2.37 6.11
N ASN A 71 -4.31 -1.47 7.00
CA ASN A 71 -4.73 -0.11 6.63
C ASN A 71 -3.55 0.78 6.16
N GLN A 72 -2.31 0.30 6.26
CA GLN A 72 -1.11 1.01 5.83
C GLN A 72 -0.80 0.83 4.33
N THR A 73 -1.40 -0.17 3.69
CA THR A 73 -1.08 -0.52 2.29
C THR A 73 -1.32 0.61 1.29
N PRO A 74 -2.42 1.38 1.34
CA PRO A 74 -2.61 2.51 0.43
C PRO A 74 -1.51 3.58 0.57
N GLU A 75 -1.10 3.92 1.78
CA GLU A 75 0.02 4.84 2.00
C GLU A 75 1.34 4.26 1.47
N ALA A 76 1.59 2.98 1.70
CA ALA A 76 2.80 2.33 1.21
C ALA A 76 2.92 2.42 -0.32
N LEU A 77 1.83 2.17 -1.05
CA LEU A 77 1.79 2.32 -2.50
C LEU A 77 2.08 3.76 -2.95
N TYR A 78 1.47 4.74 -2.29
CA TYR A 78 1.74 6.15 -2.57
C TYR A 78 3.22 6.51 -2.36
N ARG A 79 3.80 6.11 -1.23
CA ARG A 79 5.20 6.35 -0.90
C ARG A 79 6.17 5.64 -1.84
N MET A 80 5.80 4.46 -2.34
CA MET A 80 6.58 3.76 -3.37
C MET A 80 6.60 4.57 -4.67
N VAL A 81 5.47 5.12 -5.09
CA VAL A 81 5.42 5.98 -6.29
C VAL A 81 6.32 7.20 -6.11
N GLU A 82 6.23 7.90 -4.98
CA GLU A 82 7.13 9.04 -4.70
C GLU A 82 8.61 8.63 -4.79
N ALA A 83 8.98 7.51 -4.19
CA ALA A 83 10.35 7.03 -4.19
C ALA A 83 10.84 6.62 -5.59
N TYR A 84 10.00 5.94 -6.38
CA TYR A 84 10.33 5.60 -7.77
C TYR A 84 10.50 6.84 -8.63
N LEU A 85 9.63 7.84 -8.49
CA LEU A 85 9.75 9.11 -9.21
C LEU A 85 11.04 9.86 -8.82
N ALA A 86 11.38 9.87 -7.53
CA ALA A 86 12.62 10.47 -7.05
C ALA A 86 13.88 9.77 -7.62
N LEU A 87 13.80 8.47 -7.90
CA LEU A 87 14.86 7.69 -8.54
C LEU A 87 14.83 7.78 -10.09
N GLY A 88 13.85 8.46 -10.67
CA GLY A 88 13.67 8.54 -12.12
C GLY A 88 13.08 7.27 -12.76
N LEU A 89 12.54 6.37 -11.97
CA LEU A 89 11.94 5.11 -12.44
C LEU A 89 10.44 5.27 -12.70
N VAL A 90 10.10 6.00 -13.75
CA VAL A 90 8.72 6.40 -14.08
C VAL A 90 7.84 5.20 -14.40
N GLU A 91 8.35 4.20 -15.11
CA GLU A 91 7.58 2.98 -15.46
C GLU A 91 7.20 2.18 -14.22
N GLU A 92 8.10 2.07 -13.24
CA GLU A 92 7.84 1.42 -11.97
C GLU A 92 6.81 2.22 -11.15
N ALA A 93 6.93 3.55 -11.15
CA ALA A 93 5.97 4.44 -10.51
C ALA A 93 4.56 4.29 -11.12
N ASP A 94 4.45 4.23 -12.44
CA ASP A 94 3.18 4.03 -13.15
C ASP A 94 2.54 2.68 -12.78
N ARG A 95 3.34 1.63 -12.73
CA ARG A 95 2.89 0.28 -12.37
C ARG A 95 2.33 0.22 -10.96
N VAL A 96 3.05 0.76 -9.98
CA VAL A 96 2.61 0.79 -8.57
C VAL A 96 1.41 1.72 -8.38
N GLY A 97 1.41 2.87 -9.02
CA GLY A 97 0.28 3.81 -8.99
C GLY A 97 -0.99 3.20 -9.55
N SER A 98 -0.88 2.43 -10.63
CA SER A 98 -2.00 1.69 -11.22
C SER A 98 -2.60 0.66 -10.25
N VAL A 99 -1.77 -0.02 -9.47
CA VAL A 99 -2.22 -0.93 -8.40
C VAL A 99 -3.02 -0.16 -7.35
N ALA A 100 -2.56 1.01 -6.94
CA ALA A 100 -3.26 1.85 -5.96
C ALA A 100 -4.62 2.33 -6.48
N VAL A 101 -4.69 2.82 -7.70
CA VAL A 101 -5.93 3.30 -8.32
C VAL A 101 -6.94 2.16 -8.48
N TYR A 102 -6.49 0.98 -8.90
CA TYR A 102 -7.37 -0.16 -9.11
C TYR A 102 -7.93 -0.76 -7.81
N ASN A 103 -7.07 -0.96 -6.81
CA ASN A 103 -7.45 -1.66 -5.57
C ASN A 103 -8.01 -0.74 -4.49
N TYR A 104 -7.63 0.53 -4.48
CA TYR A 104 -7.98 1.51 -3.44
C TYR A 104 -8.49 2.82 -4.04
N PRO A 105 -9.51 2.79 -4.93
CA PRO A 105 -9.96 3.99 -5.64
C PRO A 105 -10.48 5.10 -4.72
N ASP A 106 -11.05 4.74 -3.57
CA ASP A 106 -11.65 5.68 -2.61
C ASP A 106 -10.69 6.11 -1.49
N SER A 107 -9.43 5.68 -1.55
CA SER A 107 -8.44 6.02 -0.54
C SER A 107 -7.98 7.49 -0.66
N PHE A 108 -7.80 8.15 0.48
CA PHE A 108 -7.14 9.46 0.53
C PHE A 108 -5.79 9.45 -0.19
N TRP A 109 -4.98 8.41 -0.01
CA TRP A 109 -3.66 8.29 -0.64
C TRP A 109 -3.74 8.14 -2.15
N THR A 110 -4.78 7.52 -2.66
CA THR A 110 -5.02 7.44 -4.11
C THR A 110 -5.39 8.82 -4.68
N SER A 111 -6.18 9.61 -3.97
CA SER A 111 -6.47 10.99 -4.39
C SER A 111 -5.22 11.87 -4.39
N GLU A 112 -4.35 11.72 -3.39
CA GLU A 112 -3.04 12.40 -3.36
C GLU A 112 -2.13 11.96 -4.52
N LEU A 113 -2.17 10.68 -4.88
CA LEU A 113 -1.44 10.13 -6.03
C LEU A 113 -1.88 10.78 -7.34
N LEU A 114 -3.17 10.92 -7.55
CA LEU A 114 -3.73 11.56 -8.74
C LEU A 114 -3.37 13.05 -8.79
N THR A 115 -3.43 13.74 -7.67
CA THR A 115 -2.97 15.14 -7.56
C THR A 115 -1.48 15.26 -7.89
N LEU A 116 -0.68 14.32 -7.44
CA LEU A 116 0.75 14.24 -7.76
C LEU A 116 0.98 14.09 -9.26
N ALA A 117 0.17 13.27 -9.93
CA ALA A 117 0.27 13.02 -11.36
C ALA A 117 -0.11 14.24 -12.22
N GLU A 118 -0.94 15.13 -11.70
CA GLU A 118 -1.38 16.35 -12.37
C GLU A 118 -0.48 17.56 -12.10
N ASP A 119 0.51 17.41 -11.22
CA ASP A 119 1.41 18.51 -10.83
C ASP A 119 2.31 18.94 -12.00
N PRO A 120 2.13 20.17 -12.54
CA PRO A 120 2.89 20.64 -13.70
C PRO A 120 4.37 20.90 -13.38
N GLU A 121 4.73 21.09 -12.12
CA GLU A 121 6.12 21.34 -11.71
C GLU A 121 6.98 20.07 -11.67
N ARG A 122 6.37 18.91 -11.62
CA ARG A 122 7.08 17.62 -11.50
C ARG A 122 7.53 16.99 -12.81
N SER A 123 7.26 17.59 -13.95
CA SER A 123 7.66 17.09 -15.28
C SER A 123 7.31 15.61 -15.54
N LEU A 124 6.21 15.14 -14.99
CA LEU A 124 5.77 13.76 -15.16
C LEU A 124 5.20 13.56 -16.57
N PRO A 125 5.27 12.34 -17.12
CA PRO A 125 4.64 12.03 -18.39
C PRO A 125 3.13 12.35 -18.34
N LYS A 126 2.63 13.04 -19.35
CA LYS A 126 1.18 13.32 -19.46
C LYS A 126 0.40 12.02 -19.47
N GLY A 127 -0.63 11.95 -18.63
CA GLY A 127 -1.51 10.79 -18.57
C GLY A 127 -0.93 9.61 -17.80
N ILE A 128 0.08 9.84 -16.92
CA ILE A 128 0.49 8.83 -15.95
C ILE A 128 -0.73 8.36 -15.12
N PHE A 129 -0.90 7.06 -14.98
CA PHE A 129 -2.06 6.40 -14.38
C PHE A 129 -3.40 6.57 -15.14
N GLN A 130 -3.47 7.35 -16.22
CA GLN A 130 -4.72 7.65 -16.92
C GLN A 130 -5.44 6.40 -17.41
N ARG A 131 -4.71 5.43 -17.96
CA ARG A 131 -5.30 4.16 -18.42
C ARG A 131 -6.03 3.42 -17.32
N THR A 132 -5.48 3.43 -16.12
CA THR A 132 -6.08 2.75 -14.96
C THR A 132 -7.25 3.54 -14.42
N VAL A 133 -7.15 4.87 -14.38
CA VAL A 133 -8.28 5.74 -14.01
C VAL A 133 -9.45 5.51 -14.95
N ASP A 134 -9.23 5.49 -16.26
CA ASP A 134 -10.27 5.24 -17.27
C ASP A 134 -10.87 3.84 -17.12
N SER A 135 -10.05 2.83 -16.83
CA SER A 135 -10.51 1.46 -16.59
C SER A 135 -11.37 1.33 -15.34
N VAL A 136 -10.97 2.00 -14.26
CA VAL A 136 -11.76 2.02 -13.02
C VAL A 136 -13.05 2.79 -13.20
N ALA A 137 -13.02 3.95 -13.85
CA ALA A 137 -14.21 4.75 -14.14
C ALA A 137 -15.22 3.96 -14.96
N SER A 138 -14.78 3.20 -15.98
CA SER A 138 -15.65 2.37 -16.80
C SER A 138 -16.37 1.24 -16.04
N LEU A 139 -15.85 0.82 -14.89
CA LEU A 139 -16.49 -0.19 -14.04
C LEU A 139 -17.68 0.38 -13.26
N PHE A 140 -17.71 1.69 -13.05
CA PHE A 140 -18.79 2.39 -12.34
C PHE A 140 -19.82 3.02 -13.28
N ASP A 141 -19.51 3.15 -14.57
CA ASP A 141 -20.39 3.74 -15.60
C ASP A 141 -21.33 2.71 -16.27
N VAL A 142 -21.37 1.47 -15.75
CA VAL A 142 -22.27 0.43 -16.28
C VAL A 142 -23.64 0.56 -15.62
N GLU A 143 -24.45 1.46 -16.13
CA GLU A 143 -25.91 1.42 -16.00
C GLU A 143 -26.55 1.20 -17.35
#